data_e662c4d0593b1e0752b9c732ccb8b8dd
#
_entry.id   e662c4d0593b1e0752b9c732ccb8b8dd
#
_cell.length_a   1.000
_cell.length_b   1.000
_cell.length_c   1.000
_cell.angle_alpha   90.00
_cell.angle_beta   90.00
_cell.angle_gamma   90.00
#
_symmetry.space_group_name_H-M   'P 1'
#
loop_
_entity.id
_entity.type
_entity.pdbx_description
1 polymer ?
#
loop_
_entity_poly.entity_id
_entity_poly.type
_entity_poly.pdbx_seq_one_letter_code
_entity_poly.pdbx_strand_id
1 'polypeptide(L)'
;VPEQHDHDQEHEPTGDARALVERLVALERRVQALEDELAVTRLVTRYGPAADTGDADAAAGLWTETGVYDAEGPGRLAGRAAIAGMLRGTAHQSMVPGCAHVNGPSVVHLAGDEAVVVGYSRVYRTDADGPRLMRLAANRWEMVRTPEGWRAERRVNRRLGSAESLEVLRGALDA
;
A
#
# COMPACT_ATOMS: atom_id res chain seq x y z
N VAL A 1 63.66 10.84 -30.37
CA VAL A 1 62.34 10.19 -30.35
C VAL A 1 61.36 11.22 -29.79
N PRO A 2 60.38 11.73 -30.54
CA PRO A 2 59.37 12.63 -29.97
C PRO A 2 58.26 11.79 -29.27
N GLU A 3 57.95 12.14 -28.04
CA GLU A 3 56.83 11.63 -27.27
C GLU A 3 55.53 12.10 -27.91
N GLN A 4 54.70 11.17 -28.35
CA GLN A 4 53.32 11.41 -28.72
C GLN A 4 52.50 11.57 -27.42
N HIS A 5 52.06 12.78 -27.12
CA HIS A 5 50.95 13.02 -26.20
C HIS A 5 49.64 12.64 -26.89
N ASP A 6 49.12 11.52 -26.46
CA ASP A 6 47.77 11.08 -26.77
C ASP A 6 46.81 11.98 -25.99
N HIS A 7 46.20 12.94 -26.66
CA HIS A 7 45.11 13.73 -26.09
C HIS A 7 43.83 12.91 -26.27
N ASP A 8 43.45 12.20 -25.20
CA ASP A 8 42.09 11.71 -25.04
C ASP A 8 41.13 12.93 -25.08
N GLN A 9 40.61 13.23 -26.26
CA GLN A 9 39.52 14.15 -26.43
C GLN A 9 38.27 13.46 -25.90
N GLU A 10 37.86 13.79 -24.65
CA GLU A 10 36.55 13.50 -24.16
C GLU A 10 35.52 14.13 -25.12
N HIS A 11 34.87 13.29 -25.88
CA HIS A 11 33.87 13.67 -26.88
C HIS A 11 32.61 14.10 -26.10
N GLU A 12 32.36 15.42 -25.96
CA GLU A 12 31.12 15.91 -25.41
C GLU A 12 29.96 15.39 -26.28
N PRO A 13 28.90 14.82 -25.66
CA PRO A 13 27.77 14.27 -26.39
C PRO A 13 27.11 15.36 -27.24
N THR A 14 26.81 15.03 -28.49
CA THR A 14 26.08 15.91 -29.40
C THR A 14 24.73 16.30 -28.81
N GLY A 15 24.16 17.46 -29.18
CA GLY A 15 22.88 17.95 -28.64
C GLY A 15 21.75 16.89 -28.72
N ASP A 16 21.72 16.08 -29.76
CA ASP A 16 20.75 14.99 -29.94
C ASP A 16 20.95 13.86 -28.90
N ALA A 17 22.20 13.50 -28.59
CA ALA A 17 22.51 12.49 -27.59
C ALA A 17 22.10 12.95 -26.18
N ARG A 18 22.31 14.23 -25.86
CA ARG A 18 21.89 14.83 -24.59
C ARG A 18 20.35 14.82 -24.44
N ALA A 19 19.63 15.23 -25.47
CA ALA A 19 18.17 15.21 -25.49
C ALA A 19 17.62 13.78 -25.33
N LEU A 20 18.28 12.78 -25.93
CA LEU A 20 17.91 11.37 -25.77
C LEU A 20 18.10 10.90 -24.34
N VAL A 21 19.23 11.24 -23.70
CA VAL A 21 19.49 10.89 -22.29
C VAL A 21 18.43 11.52 -21.36
N GLU A 22 18.09 12.79 -21.57
CA GLU A 22 17.05 13.47 -20.77
C GLU A 22 15.69 12.76 -20.92
N ARG A 23 15.32 12.34 -22.14
CA ARG A 23 14.10 11.57 -22.38
C ARG A 23 14.13 10.20 -21.71
N LEU A 24 15.25 9.48 -21.76
CA LEU A 24 15.41 8.20 -21.07
C LEU A 24 15.23 8.35 -19.57
N VAL A 25 15.91 9.32 -18.94
CA VAL A 25 15.74 9.60 -17.50
C VAL A 25 14.30 9.93 -17.14
N ALA A 26 13.61 10.71 -17.98
CA ALA A 26 12.19 11.01 -17.75
C ALA A 26 11.29 9.78 -17.87
N LEU A 27 11.57 8.87 -18.81
CA LEU A 27 10.85 7.61 -18.96
C LEU A 27 11.13 6.66 -17.79
N GLU A 28 12.37 6.52 -17.35
CA GLU A 28 12.73 5.71 -16.18
C GLU A 28 11.98 6.17 -14.91
N ARG A 29 11.90 7.48 -14.67
CA ARG A 29 11.12 8.03 -13.54
C ARG A 29 9.64 7.69 -13.65
N ARG A 30 9.06 7.76 -14.85
CA ARG A 30 7.65 7.39 -15.07
C ARG A 30 7.41 5.90 -14.85
N VAL A 31 8.31 5.05 -15.34
CA VAL A 31 8.24 3.60 -15.11
C VAL A 31 8.32 3.31 -13.61
N GLN A 32 9.29 3.90 -12.90
CA GLN A 32 9.43 3.71 -11.46
C GLN A 32 8.16 4.12 -10.70
N ALA A 33 7.55 5.26 -11.05
CA ALA A 33 6.30 5.70 -10.42
C ALA A 33 5.15 4.70 -10.65
N LEU A 34 5.01 4.14 -11.86
CA LEU A 34 4.00 3.13 -12.15
C LEU A 34 4.28 1.80 -11.42
N GLU A 35 5.53 1.39 -11.32
CA GLU A 35 5.92 0.19 -10.55
C GLU A 35 5.62 0.37 -9.06
N ASP A 36 5.87 1.54 -8.51
CA ASP A 36 5.54 1.88 -7.13
C ASP A 36 4.05 1.88 -6.87
N GLU A 37 3.25 2.51 -7.72
CA GLU A 37 1.79 2.50 -7.62
C GLU A 37 1.24 1.06 -7.66
N LEU A 38 1.77 0.24 -8.56
CA LEU A 38 1.40 -1.17 -8.67
C LEU A 38 1.80 -1.97 -7.42
N ALA A 39 3.00 -1.73 -6.88
CA ALA A 39 3.49 -2.40 -5.68
C ALA A 39 2.62 -2.05 -4.45
N VAL A 40 2.32 -0.77 -4.26
CA VAL A 40 1.44 -0.27 -3.21
C VAL A 40 0.03 -0.84 -3.34
N THR A 41 -0.55 -0.81 -4.54
CA THR A 41 -1.88 -1.39 -4.82
C THR A 41 -1.93 -2.88 -4.51
N ARG A 42 -0.91 -3.64 -4.92
CA ARG A 42 -0.79 -5.08 -4.63
C ARG A 42 -0.68 -5.35 -3.12
N LEU A 43 0.05 -4.51 -2.38
CA LEU A 43 0.16 -4.65 -0.93
C LEU A 43 -1.20 -4.51 -0.25
N VAL A 44 -1.95 -3.45 -0.57
CA VAL A 44 -3.30 -3.21 -0.02
C VAL A 44 -4.25 -4.35 -0.37
N THR A 45 -4.18 -4.85 -1.62
CA THR A 45 -5.02 -5.96 -2.09
C THR A 45 -4.70 -7.28 -1.38
N ARG A 46 -3.43 -7.56 -1.06
CA ARG A 46 -2.99 -8.79 -0.38
C ARG A 46 -3.53 -8.93 1.05
N TYR A 47 -3.92 -7.83 1.69
CA TYR A 47 -4.46 -7.90 3.05
C TYR A 47 -5.69 -8.80 3.14
N GLY A 48 -6.64 -8.68 2.22
CA GLY A 48 -7.87 -9.48 2.22
C GLY A 48 -7.56 -10.99 2.23
N PRO A 49 -6.93 -11.53 1.20
CA PRO A 49 -6.58 -12.95 1.13
C PRO A 49 -5.79 -13.45 2.35
N ALA A 50 -4.82 -12.68 2.85
CA ALA A 50 -4.06 -13.09 4.03
C ALA A 50 -4.92 -13.16 5.30
N ALA A 51 -5.79 -12.18 5.53
CA ALA A 51 -6.72 -12.19 6.66
C ALA A 51 -7.76 -13.31 6.51
N ASP A 52 -8.31 -13.53 5.32
CA ASP A 52 -9.40 -14.47 5.06
C ASP A 52 -8.96 -15.94 5.06
N THR A 53 -7.68 -16.20 4.84
CA THR A 53 -7.07 -17.53 5.02
C THR A 53 -6.61 -17.79 6.45
N GLY A 54 -6.73 -16.80 7.35
CA GLY A 54 -6.27 -16.90 8.74
C GLY A 54 -4.75 -16.82 8.90
N ASP A 55 -4.02 -16.44 7.83
CA ASP A 55 -2.57 -16.26 7.87
C ASP A 55 -2.21 -14.92 8.51
N ALA A 56 -2.19 -14.92 9.84
CA ALA A 56 -1.94 -13.72 10.62
C ALA A 56 -0.54 -13.13 10.40
N ASP A 57 0.45 -13.97 10.09
CA ASP A 57 1.82 -13.52 9.86
C ASP A 57 1.95 -12.87 8.48
N ALA A 58 1.38 -13.46 7.45
CA ALA A 58 1.32 -12.85 6.12
C ALA A 58 0.56 -11.52 6.14
N ALA A 59 -0.58 -11.46 6.84
CA ALA A 59 -1.36 -10.24 6.96
C ALA A 59 -0.61 -9.15 7.73
N ALA A 60 -0.09 -9.45 8.92
CA ALA A 60 0.65 -8.50 9.75
C ALA A 60 2.00 -8.09 9.10
N GLY A 61 2.61 -8.97 8.31
CA GLY A 61 3.83 -8.70 7.53
C GLY A 61 3.70 -7.58 6.49
N LEU A 62 2.49 -7.14 6.19
CA LEU A 62 2.26 -5.98 5.32
C LEU A 62 2.61 -4.64 5.99
N TRP A 63 2.71 -4.61 7.32
CA TRP A 63 3.10 -3.42 8.10
C TRP A 63 4.60 -3.39 8.36
N THR A 64 5.10 -2.18 8.67
CA THR A 64 6.40 -2.02 9.34
C THR A 64 6.35 -2.68 10.71
N GLU A 65 7.51 -2.90 11.36
CA GLU A 65 7.57 -3.52 12.68
C GLU A 65 6.76 -2.74 13.72
N THR A 66 6.78 -1.41 13.64
CA THR A 66 6.09 -0.47 14.53
C THR A 66 4.74 0.02 13.99
N GLY A 67 4.32 -0.48 12.83
CA GLY A 67 3.15 -0.01 12.11
C GLY A 67 1.85 -0.07 12.92
N VAL A 68 0.90 0.79 12.59
CA VAL A 68 -0.34 0.97 13.35
C VAL A 68 -1.56 0.58 12.52
N TYR A 69 -2.43 -0.21 13.09
CA TYR A 69 -3.77 -0.45 12.59
C TYR A 69 -4.79 0.21 13.53
N ASP A 70 -5.46 1.24 13.05
CA ASP A 70 -6.44 2.04 13.77
C ASP A 70 -7.83 1.82 13.15
N ALA A 71 -8.66 1.02 13.80
CA ALA A 71 -9.97 0.65 13.28
C ALA A 71 -11.02 0.65 14.38
N GLU A 72 -12.24 1.03 14.02
CA GLU A 72 -13.41 0.85 14.88
C GLU A 72 -13.65 -0.65 15.11
N GLY A 73 -13.86 -1.02 16.36
CA GLY A 73 -14.01 -2.39 16.83
C GLY A 73 -12.73 -2.90 17.48
N PRO A 74 -11.67 -3.26 16.72
CA PRO A 74 -10.38 -3.64 17.31
C PRO A 74 -9.68 -2.52 18.08
N GLY A 75 -9.99 -1.26 17.77
CA GLY A 75 -9.28 -0.10 18.32
C GLY A 75 -7.93 0.15 17.63
N ARG A 76 -7.05 0.85 18.33
CA ARG A 76 -5.69 1.14 17.87
C ARG A 76 -4.73 0.02 18.28
N LEU A 77 -4.22 -0.70 17.31
CA LEU A 77 -3.20 -1.73 17.49
C LEU A 77 -1.86 -1.19 16.99
N ALA A 78 -0.85 -1.19 17.85
CA ALA A 78 0.49 -0.72 17.52
C ALA A 78 1.48 -1.87 17.51
N GLY A 79 2.23 -1.95 16.42
CA GLY A 79 3.22 -2.98 16.14
C GLY A 79 2.65 -4.23 15.47
N ARG A 80 3.47 -4.83 14.63
CA ARG A 80 3.14 -6.03 13.86
C ARG A 80 2.63 -7.18 14.73
N ALA A 81 3.23 -7.38 15.92
CA ALA A 81 2.82 -8.43 16.85
C ALA A 81 1.37 -8.25 17.36
N ALA A 82 0.96 -7.00 17.67
CA ALA A 82 -0.41 -6.71 18.10
C ALA A 82 -1.42 -6.95 16.97
N ILE A 83 -1.07 -6.58 15.73
CA ILE A 83 -1.90 -6.81 14.54
C ILE A 83 -2.06 -8.32 14.30
N ALA A 84 -0.97 -9.09 14.34
CA ALA A 84 -1.02 -10.55 14.22
C ALA A 84 -1.85 -11.19 15.35
N GLY A 85 -1.70 -10.70 16.59
CA GLY A 85 -2.48 -11.15 17.74
C GLY A 85 -3.99 -10.98 17.54
N MET A 86 -4.43 -9.83 17.00
CA MET A 86 -5.83 -9.60 16.67
C MET A 86 -6.34 -10.60 15.63
N LEU A 87 -5.58 -10.87 14.59
CA LEU A 87 -5.94 -11.82 13.54
C LEU A 87 -5.96 -13.28 14.03
N ARG A 88 -5.13 -13.64 14.99
CA ARG A 88 -5.15 -14.96 15.67
C ARG A 88 -6.25 -15.07 16.72
N GLY A 89 -6.82 -13.94 17.13
CA GLY A 89 -7.87 -13.91 18.16
C GLY A 89 -9.16 -14.62 17.73
N THR A 90 -9.87 -15.18 18.70
CA THR A 90 -11.10 -15.96 18.50
C THR A 90 -12.15 -15.21 17.67
N ALA A 91 -12.27 -13.89 17.86
CA ALA A 91 -13.23 -13.07 17.13
C ALA A 91 -12.95 -13.10 15.62
N HIS A 92 -11.69 -13.00 15.18
CA HIS A 92 -11.34 -13.07 13.76
C HIS A 92 -11.41 -14.53 13.26
N GLN A 93 -10.83 -15.46 13.99
CA GLN A 93 -10.79 -16.87 13.60
C GLN A 93 -12.19 -17.50 13.45
N SER A 94 -13.18 -17.03 14.21
CA SER A 94 -14.56 -17.49 14.07
C SER A 94 -15.23 -17.07 12.75
N MET A 95 -14.65 -16.11 12.03
CA MET A 95 -15.15 -15.67 10.72
C MET A 95 -14.56 -16.47 9.55
N VAL A 96 -13.38 -17.06 9.76
CA VAL A 96 -12.71 -17.91 8.77
C VAL A 96 -13.36 -19.30 8.78
N PRO A 97 -13.66 -19.92 7.63
CA PRO A 97 -13.35 -19.53 6.25
C PRO A 97 -14.44 -18.70 5.55
N GLY A 98 -15.45 -18.27 6.22
CA GLY A 98 -16.64 -17.64 5.59
C GLY A 98 -16.55 -16.13 5.40
N CYS A 99 -15.42 -15.47 5.65
CA CYS A 99 -15.29 -14.02 5.47
C CYS A 99 -14.49 -13.65 4.19
N ALA A 100 -14.77 -12.45 3.68
CA ALA A 100 -14.00 -11.82 2.61
C ALA A 100 -13.75 -10.34 2.92
N HIS A 101 -12.47 -9.98 3.11
CA HIS A 101 -12.03 -8.60 3.25
C HIS A 101 -11.64 -8.02 1.89
N VAL A 102 -12.51 -7.20 1.32
CA VAL A 102 -12.32 -6.60 0.01
C VAL A 102 -11.92 -5.13 0.16
N ASN A 103 -10.70 -4.80 -0.27
CA ASN A 103 -10.21 -3.43 -0.34
C ASN A 103 -10.28 -2.92 -1.78
N GLY A 104 -10.67 -1.66 -1.93
CA GLY A 104 -10.67 -0.98 -3.22
C GLY A 104 -12.04 -0.97 -3.93
N PRO A 105 -12.11 -0.31 -5.10
CA PRO A 105 -11.02 0.44 -5.72
C PRO A 105 -10.49 1.56 -4.81
N SER A 106 -9.22 1.94 -5.02
CA SER A 106 -8.52 2.93 -4.21
C SER A 106 -7.75 3.91 -5.08
N VAL A 107 -7.60 5.15 -4.59
CA VAL A 107 -6.72 6.16 -5.17
C VAL A 107 -5.37 6.08 -4.46
N VAL A 108 -4.29 6.12 -5.22
CA VAL A 108 -2.91 6.10 -4.72
C VAL A 108 -2.26 7.43 -4.99
N HIS A 109 -1.70 8.05 -3.96
CA HIS A 109 -0.89 9.27 -4.05
C HIS A 109 0.53 8.92 -3.64
N LEU A 110 1.48 9.07 -4.57
CA LEU A 110 2.90 8.82 -4.36
C LEU A 110 3.65 10.12 -4.09
N ALA A 111 4.50 10.13 -3.09
CA ALA A 111 5.38 11.24 -2.75
C ALA A 111 6.78 10.72 -2.35
N GLY A 112 7.61 10.41 -3.34
CA GLY A 112 8.95 9.83 -3.12
C GLY A 112 8.88 8.45 -2.47
N ASP A 113 9.38 8.33 -1.25
CA ASP A 113 9.38 7.08 -0.48
C ASP A 113 8.15 6.91 0.43
N GLU A 114 7.17 7.77 0.29
CA GLU A 114 5.89 7.71 0.98
C GLU A 114 4.75 7.56 -0.02
N ALA A 115 3.65 6.91 0.41
CA ALA A 115 2.42 6.87 -0.36
C ALA A 115 1.21 6.87 0.56
N VAL A 116 0.12 7.44 0.06
CA VAL A 116 -1.20 7.39 0.70
C VAL A 116 -2.17 6.68 -0.22
N VAL A 117 -2.90 5.71 0.33
CA VAL A 117 -3.94 4.99 -0.41
C VAL A 117 -5.28 5.20 0.29
N VAL A 118 -6.24 5.74 -0.45
CA VAL A 118 -7.58 6.01 0.08
C VAL A 118 -8.64 5.31 -0.77
N GLY A 119 -9.60 4.69 -0.12
CA GLY A 119 -10.70 4.02 -0.80
C GLY A 119 -11.68 3.38 0.18
N TYR A 120 -12.43 2.41 -0.32
CA TYR A 120 -13.39 1.69 0.49
C TYR A 120 -12.85 0.33 0.92
N SER A 121 -13.29 -0.13 2.10
CA SER A 121 -13.13 -1.53 2.49
C SER A 121 -14.49 -2.14 2.84
N ARG A 122 -14.67 -3.40 2.46
CA ARG A 122 -15.87 -4.19 2.68
C ARG A 122 -15.49 -5.49 3.36
N VAL A 123 -16.31 -5.90 4.31
CA VAL A 123 -16.22 -7.25 4.89
C VAL A 123 -17.52 -7.95 4.62
N TYR A 124 -17.44 -9.04 3.92
CA TYR A 124 -18.56 -9.95 3.70
C TYR A 124 -18.43 -11.17 4.60
N ARG A 125 -19.55 -11.77 4.93
CA ARG A 125 -19.62 -13.09 5.51
C ARG A 125 -20.59 -13.94 4.71
N THR A 126 -20.19 -15.18 4.44
CA THR A 126 -21.02 -16.18 3.79
C THR A 126 -21.49 -17.18 4.83
N ASP A 127 -22.79 -17.45 4.84
CA ASP A 127 -23.44 -18.48 5.65
C ASP A 127 -24.45 -19.26 4.79
N ALA A 128 -25.35 -20.03 5.41
CA ALA A 128 -26.33 -20.84 4.69
C ALA A 128 -27.28 -20.00 3.79
N ASP A 129 -27.51 -18.73 4.14
CA ASP A 129 -28.38 -17.81 3.40
C ASP A 129 -27.63 -17.05 2.30
N GLY A 130 -26.32 -17.30 2.16
CA GLY A 130 -25.45 -16.68 1.16
C GLY A 130 -24.58 -15.53 1.70
N PRO A 131 -23.89 -14.80 0.79
CA PRO A 131 -23.01 -13.72 1.18
C PRO A 131 -23.78 -12.47 1.59
N ARG A 132 -23.40 -11.88 2.72
CA ARG A 132 -23.95 -10.59 3.21
C ARG A 132 -22.84 -9.64 3.60
N LEU A 133 -23.05 -8.35 3.36
CA LEU A 133 -22.16 -7.29 3.79
C LEU A 133 -22.29 -7.09 5.30
N MET A 134 -21.19 -7.27 6.02
CA MET A 134 -21.10 -7.04 7.45
C MET A 134 -20.56 -5.65 7.80
N ARG A 135 -19.64 -5.15 6.98
CA ARG A 135 -18.98 -3.87 7.24
C ARG A 135 -18.67 -3.16 5.92
N LEU A 136 -18.96 -1.86 5.90
CA LEU A 136 -18.55 -0.94 4.85
C LEU A 136 -17.85 0.24 5.51
N ALA A 137 -16.64 0.56 5.09
CA ALA A 137 -15.82 1.57 5.72
C ALA A 137 -15.00 2.39 4.73
N ALA A 138 -14.68 3.62 5.09
CA ALA A 138 -13.59 4.39 4.51
C ALA A 138 -12.26 3.84 5.02
N ASN A 139 -11.26 3.80 4.17
CA ASN A 139 -9.99 3.15 4.44
C ASN A 139 -8.85 4.02 3.91
N ARG A 140 -7.89 4.34 4.78
CA ARG A 140 -6.67 5.08 4.43
C ARG A 140 -5.47 4.26 4.89
N TRP A 141 -4.50 4.11 4.01
CA TRP A 141 -3.21 3.52 4.29
C TRP A 141 -2.14 4.58 4.08
N GLU A 142 -1.23 4.68 5.03
CA GLU A 142 0.00 5.46 4.95
C GLU A 142 1.14 4.45 4.78
N MET A 143 1.87 4.59 3.69
CA MET A 143 2.85 3.61 3.24
C MET A 143 4.22 4.24 3.22
N VAL A 144 5.23 3.46 3.53
CA VAL A 144 6.64 3.86 3.44
C VAL A 144 7.45 2.82 2.66
N ARG A 145 8.46 3.29 1.94
CA ARG A 145 9.43 2.40 1.30
C ARG A 145 10.46 1.95 2.33
N THR A 146 10.68 0.65 2.39
CA THR A 146 11.72 0.02 3.20
C THR A 146 12.73 -0.71 2.30
N PRO A 147 13.87 -1.18 2.81
CA PRO A 147 14.79 -2.02 2.02
C PRO A 147 14.14 -3.27 1.43
N GLU A 148 13.10 -3.81 2.09
CA GLU A 148 12.34 -4.98 1.62
C GLU A 148 11.13 -4.61 0.74
N GLY A 149 11.00 -3.35 0.34
CA GLY A 149 9.89 -2.82 -0.46
C GLY A 149 8.86 -2.05 0.38
N TRP A 150 7.73 -1.74 -0.21
CA TRP A 150 6.67 -0.97 0.45
C TRP A 150 6.07 -1.70 1.66
N ARG A 151 5.77 -0.94 2.74
CA ARG A 151 5.09 -1.41 3.95
C ARG A 151 4.09 -0.36 4.43
N ALA A 152 3.03 -0.82 5.09
CA ALA A 152 2.11 0.07 5.79
C ALA A 152 2.74 0.56 7.10
N GLU A 153 2.84 1.87 7.27
CA GLU A 153 3.17 2.50 8.53
C GLU A 153 1.91 2.70 9.37
N ARG A 154 0.82 3.06 8.70
CA ARG A 154 -0.47 3.22 9.36
C ARG A 154 -1.62 2.82 8.45
N ARG A 155 -2.64 2.21 9.04
CA ARG A 155 -3.95 2.02 8.41
C ARG A 155 -5.03 2.59 9.31
N VAL A 156 -5.88 3.43 8.75
CA VAL A 156 -7.09 3.97 9.40
C VAL A 156 -8.31 3.40 8.71
N ASN A 157 -9.27 2.90 9.49
CA ASN A 157 -10.50 2.34 8.97
C ASN A 157 -11.68 2.85 9.79
N ARG A 158 -12.62 3.57 9.15
CA ARG A 158 -13.80 4.18 9.75
C ARG A 158 -15.06 3.73 9.04
N ARG A 159 -16.05 3.25 9.80
CA ARG A 159 -17.34 2.86 9.22
C ARG A 159 -18.00 4.04 8.53
N LEU A 160 -18.59 3.78 7.36
CA LEU A 160 -19.36 4.82 6.69
C LEU A 160 -20.53 5.27 7.54
N GLY A 161 -20.83 6.57 7.46
CA GLY A 161 -21.87 7.23 8.25
C GLY A 161 -21.33 8.08 9.39
N SER A 162 -20.04 8.01 9.74
CA SER A 162 -19.38 8.93 10.69
C SER A 162 -18.77 10.13 9.96
N ALA A 163 -18.59 11.24 10.67
CA ALA A 163 -17.87 12.42 10.16
C ALA A 163 -16.41 12.06 9.79
N GLU A 164 -15.76 11.25 10.62
CA GLU A 164 -14.39 10.79 10.41
C GLU A 164 -14.25 9.96 9.12
N SER A 165 -15.28 9.19 8.75
CA SER A 165 -15.26 8.43 7.49
C SER A 165 -15.27 9.36 6.27
N LEU A 166 -15.95 10.49 6.33
CA LEU A 166 -15.96 11.49 5.26
C LEU A 166 -14.61 12.19 5.14
N GLU A 167 -13.96 12.49 6.25
CA GLU A 167 -12.61 13.07 6.26
C GLU A 167 -11.59 12.11 5.64
N VAL A 168 -11.66 10.83 5.99
CA VAL A 168 -10.80 9.81 5.36
C VAL A 168 -11.00 9.79 3.85
N LEU A 169 -12.23 9.85 3.35
CA LEU A 169 -12.52 9.80 1.91
C LEU A 169 -12.12 11.08 1.18
N ARG A 170 -12.19 12.26 1.82
CA ARG A 170 -11.71 13.51 1.22
C ARG A 170 -10.24 13.44 0.84
N GLY A 171 -9.43 12.73 1.60
CA GLY A 171 -8.04 12.51 1.26
C GLY A 171 -7.79 11.79 -0.09
N ALA A 172 -8.81 11.23 -0.73
CA ALA A 172 -8.71 10.73 -2.10
C ALA A 172 -8.79 11.85 -3.15
N LEU A 173 -9.25 13.04 -2.77
CA LEU A 173 -9.49 14.18 -3.66
C LEU A 173 -8.34 15.21 -3.60
N ASP A 174 -7.45 15.07 -2.61
CA ASP A 174 -6.36 16.02 -2.31
C ASP A 174 -5.10 15.70 -3.14
N ALA A 175 -5.24 15.35 -4.43
CA ALA A 175 -4.16 14.96 -5.34
C ALA A 175 -3.61 16.14 -6.15
#